data_e9dbe30bdf90c8ba16449c4a7c72e6c8
#
_entry.id   e9dbe30bdf90c8ba16449c4a7c72e6c8
#
_cell.length_a   1.000
_cell.length_b   1.000
_cell.length_c   1.000
_cell.angle_alpha   90.00
_cell.angle_beta   90.00
_cell.angle_gamma   90.00
#
_symmetry.space_group_name_H-M   'P 1'
#
loop_
_entity.id
_entity.type
_entity.pdbx_description
1 polymer ?
#
loop_
_entity_poly.entity_id
_entity_poly.type
_entity_poly.pdbx_seq_one_letter_code
_entity_poly.pdbx_strand_id
1 'polypeptide(L)'
;MIQDNQCNRVFFSALFRERCPIAFRGLTEVLDRYEVPWSLLEGTNDIWCRDYMPIQVLPNQFLGYDYHPDYLLRNAKDKATITDGNEICRKLGYACSNMLGTVKIDGGNVVKASGRAIMTSKIFEENPGANLSDFIRCIETALGARLVVLPWDSNEEFGHSDGICRNTQGALRWWMPATL
;
A
#
# COMPACT_ATOMS: atom_id res chain seq x y z
N MET A 1 -6.85 -10.63 8.78
CA MET A 1 -6.02 -9.50 8.26
C MET A 1 -5.97 -8.37 9.28
N ILE A 2 -4.81 -7.82 9.56
CA ILE A 2 -4.65 -6.59 10.37
C ILE A 2 -5.27 -5.42 9.62
N GLN A 3 -6.17 -4.69 10.25
CA GLN A 3 -6.83 -3.54 9.65
C GLN A 3 -5.95 -2.27 9.77
N ASP A 4 -6.19 -1.26 8.93
CA ASP A 4 -5.38 -0.04 8.93
C ASP A 4 -5.41 0.72 10.27
N ASN A 5 -6.56 0.71 10.97
CA ASN A 5 -6.69 1.31 12.30
C ASN A 5 -6.08 0.48 13.44
N GLN A 6 -5.53 -0.69 13.16
CA GLN A 6 -4.85 -1.56 14.13
C GLN A 6 -3.32 -1.49 13.99
N CYS A 7 -2.81 -0.73 13.01
CA CYS A 7 -1.38 -0.51 12.85
C CYS A 7 -0.86 0.35 14.00
N ASN A 8 0.30 -0.04 14.53
CA ASN A 8 0.89 0.59 15.72
C ASN A 8 2.32 1.09 15.49
N ARG A 9 2.79 1.14 14.26
CA ARG A 9 4.12 1.64 13.88
C ARG A 9 4.05 2.32 12.52
N VAL A 10 4.84 3.38 12.35
CA VAL A 10 4.98 4.09 11.09
C VAL A 10 6.37 3.86 10.52
N PHE A 11 6.44 3.61 9.22
CA PHE A 11 7.70 3.52 8.49
C PHE A 11 7.80 4.66 7.48
N PHE A 12 8.99 5.24 7.38
CA PHE A 12 9.33 6.25 6.38
C PHE A 12 10.52 5.77 5.55
N SER A 13 10.51 6.06 4.27
CA SER A 13 11.73 5.95 3.46
C SER A 13 12.82 6.86 4.04
N ALA A 14 14.08 6.40 4.08
CA ALA A 14 15.21 7.25 4.42
C ALA A 14 15.30 8.47 3.49
N LEU A 15 14.93 8.31 2.21
CA LEU A 15 14.84 9.40 1.24
C LEU A 15 13.84 10.49 1.62
N PHE A 16 12.77 10.16 2.36
CA PHE A 16 11.80 11.17 2.81
C PHE A 16 12.45 12.16 3.78
N ARG A 17 13.29 11.67 4.69
CA ARG A 17 14.08 12.53 5.59
C ARG A 17 15.00 13.46 4.82
N GLU A 18 15.61 12.97 3.72
CA GLU A 18 16.56 13.71 2.91
C GLU A 18 15.87 14.73 1.99
N ARG A 19 14.81 14.31 1.30
CA ARG A 19 14.10 15.13 0.29
C ARG A 19 13.12 16.12 0.90
N CYS A 20 12.53 15.77 2.06
CA CYS A 20 11.47 16.54 2.71
C CYS A 20 11.75 16.75 4.21
N PRO A 21 12.91 17.35 4.61
CA PRO A 21 13.36 17.40 6.01
C PRO A 21 12.40 18.15 6.94
N ILE A 22 11.73 19.17 6.45
CA ILE A 22 10.76 19.95 7.24
C ILE A 22 9.52 19.11 7.56
N ALA A 23 8.96 18.46 6.54
CA ALA A 23 7.79 17.60 6.71
C ALA A 23 8.12 16.37 7.58
N PHE A 24 9.29 15.75 7.35
CA PHE A 24 9.76 14.63 8.15
C PHE A 24 9.85 15.00 9.64
N ARG A 25 10.49 16.13 9.98
CA ARG A 25 10.60 16.61 11.36
C ARG A 25 9.23 16.84 11.98
N GLY A 26 8.33 17.56 11.31
CA GLY A 26 7.00 17.83 11.83
C GLY A 26 6.18 16.56 12.08
N LEU A 27 6.28 15.56 11.19
CA LEU A 27 5.59 14.28 11.38
C LEU A 27 6.19 13.47 12.54
N THR A 28 7.51 13.38 12.65
CA THR A 28 8.16 12.63 13.74
C THR A 28 7.93 13.29 15.10
N GLU A 29 7.93 14.62 15.21
CA GLU A 29 7.56 15.33 16.44
C GLU A 29 6.11 15.02 16.90
N VAL A 30 5.19 14.87 15.95
CA VAL A 30 3.82 14.44 16.28
C VAL A 30 3.80 12.98 16.74
N LEU A 31 4.46 12.07 16.02
CA LEU A 31 4.52 10.66 16.39
C LEU A 31 5.15 10.47 17.77
N ASP A 32 6.25 11.16 18.06
CA ASP A 32 6.93 11.12 19.36
C ASP A 32 6.01 11.64 20.48
N ARG A 33 5.29 12.74 20.25
CA ARG A 33 4.31 13.29 21.20
C ARG A 33 3.22 12.30 21.59
N TYR A 34 2.78 11.47 20.63
CA TYR A 34 1.74 10.46 20.84
C TYR A 34 2.30 9.06 21.08
N GLU A 35 3.60 8.94 21.31
CA GLU A 35 4.30 7.68 21.58
C GLU A 35 4.06 6.61 20.50
N VAL A 36 3.91 7.04 19.25
CA VAL A 36 3.77 6.13 18.10
C VAL A 36 5.15 5.76 17.58
N PRO A 37 5.58 4.50 17.69
CA PRO A 37 6.89 4.08 17.20
C PRO A 37 7.02 4.29 15.69
N TRP A 38 8.17 4.78 15.25
CA TRP A 38 8.48 4.91 13.84
C TRP A 38 9.90 4.43 13.54
N SER A 39 10.18 4.16 12.27
CA SER A 39 11.50 3.71 11.80
C SER A 39 11.73 4.14 10.36
N LEU A 40 13.01 4.20 9.97
CA LEU A 40 13.41 4.43 8.58
C LEU A 40 13.55 3.10 7.83
N LEU A 41 13.18 3.13 6.56
CA LEU A 41 13.43 2.09 5.58
C LEU A 41 14.64 2.49 4.74
N GLU A 42 15.71 1.75 4.88
CA GLU A 42 16.94 1.94 4.09
C GLU A 42 16.87 1.18 2.76
N GLY A 43 17.53 1.71 1.73
CA GLY A 43 17.60 1.06 0.41
C GLY A 43 16.33 1.18 -0.43
N THR A 44 15.49 2.17 -0.13
CA THR A 44 14.33 2.54 -0.93
C THR A 44 14.73 3.48 -2.08
N ASN A 45 14.01 3.43 -3.20
CA ASN A 45 14.24 4.29 -4.36
C ASN A 45 13.24 5.46 -4.43
N ASP A 46 12.16 5.38 -3.62
CA ASP A 46 11.14 6.43 -3.52
C ASP A 46 10.67 6.63 -2.08
N ILE A 47 9.92 7.75 -1.87
CA ILE A 47 9.39 8.14 -0.56
C ILE A 47 8.05 7.48 -0.23
N TRP A 48 7.33 6.94 -1.20
CA TRP A 48 5.96 6.44 -1.09
C TRP A 48 5.91 5.00 -0.57
N CYS A 49 6.30 4.80 0.70
CA CYS A 49 6.40 3.47 1.31
C CYS A 49 5.10 2.67 1.25
N ARG A 50 3.96 3.35 1.30
CA ARG A 50 2.64 2.71 1.25
C ARG A 50 2.47 1.88 -0.02
N ASP A 51 3.01 2.35 -1.13
CA ASP A 51 2.74 1.81 -2.44
C ASP A 51 3.53 0.52 -2.71
N TYR A 52 4.78 0.45 -2.25
CA TYR A 52 5.65 -0.70 -2.51
C TYR A 52 5.82 -1.68 -1.33
N MET A 53 5.48 -1.28 -0.09
CA MET A 53 5.70 -2.19 1.04
C MET A 53 4.61 -3.27 1.13
N PRO A 54 5.00 -4.53 1.45
CA PRO A 54 4.09 -5.64 1.60
C PRO A 54 2.93 -5.36 2.56
N ILE A 55 1.80 -5.99 2.29
CA ILE A 55 0.56 -5.82 3.06
C ILE A 55 0.64 -6.64 4.35
N GLN A 56 0.52 -6.03 5.50
CA GLN A 56 0.45 -6.75 6.76
C GLN A 56 -0.87 -7.51 6.89
N VAL A 57 -0.80 -8.84 7.07
CA VAL A 57 -1.98 -9.70 7.21
C VAL A 57 -2.17 -10.22 8.63
N LEU A 58 -1.07 -10.50 9.34
CA LEU A 58 -1.07 -10.92 10.75
C LEU A 58 0.08 -10.19 11.48
N PRO A 59 0.17 -10.28 12.83
CA PRO A 59 1.30 -9.73 13.56
C PRO A 59 2.64 -10.26 12.99
N ASN A 60 3.51 -9.34 12.55
CA ASN A 60 4.82 -9.63 11.94
C ASN A 60 4.77 -10.53 10.68
N GLN A 61 3.60 -10.71 10.06
CA GLN A 61 3.43 -11.45 8.82
C GLN A 61 2.90 -10.54 7.71
N PHE A 62 3.59 -10.56 6.60
CA PHE A 62 3.33 -9.68 5.46
C PHE A 62 3.10 -10.50 4.19
N LEU A 63 2.28 -9.98 3.32
CA LEU A 63 1.97 -10.52 2.01
C LEU A 63 2.69 -9.70 0.95
N GLY A 64 3.67 -10.31 0.28
CA GLY A 64 4.40 -9.71 -0.82
C GLY A 64 3.61 -9.76 -2.13
N TYR A 65 3.89 -8.80 -2.99
CA TYR A 65 3.30 -8.67 -4.31
C TYR A 65 4.31 -8.06 -5.30
N ASP A 66 3.98 -8.02 -6.57
CA ASP A 66 4.78 -7.38 -7.59
C ASP A 66 4.41 -5.88 -7.67
N TYR A 67 5.35 -5.00 -7.29
CA TYR A 67 5.16 -3.55 -7.39
C TYR A 67 5.76 -3.02 -8.68
N HIS A 68 4.95 -3.01 -9.73
CA HIS A 68 5.31 -2.46 -11.05
C HIS A 68 4.11 -1.71 -11.65
N PRO A 69 3.67 -0.59 -11.05
CA PRO A 69 2.52 0.14 -11.55
C PRO A 69 2.82 0.75 -12.93
N ASP A 70 1.82 0.77 -13.77
CA ASP A 70 1.93 1.18 -15.18
C ASP A 70 2.46 2.62 -15.35
N TYR A 71 2.07 3.52 -14.46
CA TYR A 71 2.50 4.92 -14.51
C TYR A 71 4.01 5.11 -14.26
N LEU A 72 4.66 4.22 -13.51
CA LEU A 72 6.11 4.24 -13.32
C LEU A 72 6.88 3.57 -14.48
N LEU A 73 6.22 2.84 -15.35
CA LEU A 73 6.88 2.15 -16.47
C LEU A 73 7.05 3.02 -17.72
N ARG A 74 6.54 4.25 -17.71
CA ARG A 74 6.48 5.13 -18.90
C ARG A 74 7.85 5.63 -19.37
N ASN A 75 8.79 5.77 -18.45
CA ASN A 75 10.15 6.23 -18.78
C ASN A 75 11.19 5.68 -17.79
N ALA A 76 12.46 5.80 -18.16
CA ALA A 76 13.56 5.25 -17.36
C ALA A 76 13.72 5.93 -15.98
N LYS A 77 13.38 7.22 -15.86
CA LYS A 77 13.50 7.97 -14.61
C LYS A 77 12.48 7.48 -13.58
N ASP A 78 11.23 7.35 -13.99
CA ASP A 78 10.15 6.87 -13.10
C ASP A 78 10.37 5.39 -12.77
N LYS A 79 10.78 4.58 -13.74
CA LYS A 79 11.11 3.17 -13.52
C LYS A 79 12.23 2.98 -12.48
N ALA A 80 13.19 3.90 -12.39
CA ALA A 80 14.26 3.85 -11.41
C ALA A 80 13.79 4.10 -9.97
N THR A 81 12.56 4.59 -9.76
CA THR A 81 11.96 4.78 -8.43
C THR A 81 11.29 3.53 -7.89
N ILE A 82 11.08 2.51 -8.71
CA ILE A 82 10.50 1.24 -8.28
C ILE A 82 11.38 0.62 -7.18
N THR A 83 10.75 0.31 -6.06
CA THR A 83 11.40 -0.28 -4.88
C THR A 83 10.91 -1.72 -4.69
N ASP A 84 11.84 -2.66 -4.49
CA ASP A 84 11.46 -4.03 -4.07
C ASP A 84 11.12 -4.03 -2.57
N GLY A 85 9.84 -3.80 -2.27
CA GLY A 85 9.33 -3.82 -0.90
C GLY A 85 9.43 -5.18 -0.23
N ASN A 86 9.42 -6.27 -1.00
CA ASN A 86 9.57 -7.63 -0.47
C ASN A 86 10.99 -7.84 0.09
N GLU A 87 12.00 -7.31 -0.60
CA GLU A 87 13.38 -7.36 -0.12
C GLU A 87 13.56 -6.52 1.14
N ILE A 88 13.01 -5.30 1.18
CA ILE A 88 13.06 -4.43 2.35
C ILE A 88 12.39 -5.09 3.55
N CYS A 89 11.20 -5.67 3.37
CA CYS A 89 10.48 -6.39 4.41
C CYS A 89 11.31 -7.56 4.99
N ARG A 90 11.98 -8.32 4.13
CA ARG A 90 12.89 -9.40 4.56
C ARG A 90 14.11 -8.89 5.32
N LYS A 91 14.70 -7.78 4.91
CA LYS A 91 15.82 -7.12 5.61
C LYS A 91 15.43 -6.64 7.01
N LEU A 92 14.17 -6.28 7.22
CA LEU A 92 13.62 -5.93 8.53
C LEU A 92 13.37 -7.17 9.43
N GLY A 93 13.56 -8.38 8.92
CA GLY A 93 13.35 -9.63 9.65
C GLY A 93 11.89 -10.06 9.76
N TYR A 94 11.00 -9.48 8.97
CA TYR A 94 9.60 -9.89 8.94
C TYR A 94 9.36 -11.09 8.00
N ALA A 95 8.40 -11.94 8.38
CA ALA A 95 7.95 -13.02 7.51
C ALA A 95 7.12 -12.44 6.34
N CYS A 96 7.63 -12.60 5.12
CA CYS A 96 6.99 -12.14 3.90
C CYS A 96 6.57 -13.35 3.04
N SER A 97 5.28 -13.56 2.87
CA SER A 97 4.71 -14.60 2.02
C SER A 97 4.69 -14.15 0.56
N ASN A 98 4.98 -15.05 -0.38
CA ASN A 98 4.93 -14.79 -1.81
C ASN A 98 3.62 -15.26 -2.49
N MET A 99 2.54 -15.42 -1.76
CA MET A 99 1.26 -15.89 -2.35
C MET A 99 0.75 -15.00 -3.48
N LEU A 100 1.08 -13.70 -3.46
CA LEU A 100 0.77 -12.74 -4.53
C LEU A 100 2.02 -12.29 -5.31
N GLY A 101 3.09 -13.08 -5.28
CA GLY A 101 4.40 -12.67 -5.84
C GLY A 101 4.40 -12.29 -7.33
N THR A 102 3.40 -12.73 -8.09
CA THR A 102 3.23 -12.38 -9.52
C THR A 102 2.07 -11.43 -9.77
N VAL A 103 1.25 -11.14 -8.75
CA VAL A 103 0.14 -10.21 -8.85
C VAL A 103 0.67 -8.79 -8.70
N LYS A 104 0.42 -7.95 -9.68
CA LYS A 104 0.75 -6.53 -9.60
C LYS A 104 -0.24 -5.83 -8.69
N ILE A 105 0.28 -5.20 -7.67
CA ILE A 105 -0.49 -4.40 -6.73
C ILE A 105 0.26 -3.09 -6.48
N ASP A 106 -0.51 -2.01 -6.36
CA ASP A 106 -0.07 -0.79 -5.73
C ASP A 106 -0.67 -0.74 -4.32
N GLY A 107 0.17 -0.61 -3.30
CA GLY A 107 -0.27 -0.63 -1.90
C GLY A 107 -1.19 0.52 -1.54
N GLY A 108 -1.13 1.65 -2.25
CA GLY A 108 -2.09 2.75 -2.14
C GLY A 108 -3.50 2.34 -2.59
N ASN A 109 -3.59 1.35 -3.48
CA ASN A 109 -4.87 0.76 -3.87
C ASN A 109 -5.38 -0.33 -2.90
N VAL A 110 -4.91 -0.36 -1.65
CA VAL A 110 -5.34 -1.36 -0.66
C VAL A 110 -5.76 -0.70 0.64
N VAL A 111 -7.05 -0.59 0.90
CA VAL A 111 -7.59 -0.17 2.21
C VAL A 111 -8.17 -1.37 2.95
N LYS A 112 -7.79 -1.55 4.22
CA LYS A 112 -8.19 -2.69 5.05
C LYS A 112 -9.17 -2.23 6.14
N ALA A 113 -10.42 -2.66 6.02
CA ALA A 113 -11.47 -2.26 6.97
C ALA A 113 -12.50 -3.36 7.19
N SER A 114 -12.88 -3.60 8.43
CA SER A 114 -14.02 -4.46 8.80
C SER A 114 -14.00 -5.85 8.12
N GLY A 115 -12.83 -6.50 8.06
CA GLY A 115 -12.67 -7.81 7.42
C GLY A 115 -12.75 -7.80 5.89
N ARG A 116 -12.62 -6.62 5.28
CA ARG A 116 -12.62 -6.41 3.82
C ARG A 116 -11.33 -5.75 3.38
N ALA A 117 -10.89 -6.09 2.19
CA ALA A 117 -9.91 -5.34 1.41
C ALA A 117 -10.68 -4.54 0.36
N ILE A 118 -10.42 -3.24 0.28
CA ILE A 118 -11.08 -2.35 -0.66
C ILE A 118 -10.02 -1.91 -1.66
N MET A 119 -10.29 -2.14 -2.93
CA MET A 119 -9.44 -1.78 -4.05
C MET A 119 -10.27 -1.11 -5.13
N THR A 120 -9.67 -0.33 -6.00
CA THR A 120 -10.31 0.13 -7.23
C THR A 120 -10.19 -0.93 -8.32
N SER A 121 -11.02 -0.84 -9.35
CA SER A 121 -10.98 -1.75 -10.50
C SER A 121 -9.69 -1.63 -11.33
N LYS A 122 -8.82 -0.65 -11.08
CA LYS A 122 -7.50 -0.56 -11.70
C LYS A 122 -6.67 -1.84 -11.51
N ILE A 123 -6.86 -2.54 -10.40
CA ILE A 123 -6.19 -3.83 -10.15
C ILE A 123 -6.37 -4.85 -11.29
N PHE A 124 -7.49 -4.80 -12.00
CA PHE A 124 -7.75 -5.71 -13.13
C PHE A 124 -7.02 -5.25 -14.40
N GLU A 125 -6.90 -3.94 -14.60
CA GLU A 125 -6.17 -3.36 -15.73
C GLU A 125 -4.67 -3.66 -15.63
N GLU A 126 -4.12 -3.64 -14.42
CA GLU A 126 -2.71 -3.96 -14.18
C GLU A 126 -2.40 -5.46 -14.26
N ASN A 127 -3.43 -6.32 -14.17
CA ASN A 127 -3.31 -7.78 -14.24
C ASN A 127 -4.15 -8.37 -15.37
N PRO A 128 -3.91 -7.98 -16.65
CA PRO A 128 -4.70 -8.42 -17.77
C PRO A 128 -4.56 -9.94 -18.02
N GLY A 129 -5.62 -10.55 -18.53
CA GLY A 129 -5.63 -11.97 -18.93
C GLY A 129 -5.93 -12.97 -17.79
N ALA A 130 -6.04 -12.52 -16.54
CA ALA A 130 -6.49 -13.37 -15.46
C ALA A 130 -8.01 -13.63 -15.54
N ASN A 131 -8.44 -14.86 -15.23
CA ASN A 131 -9.87 -15.11 -15.02
C ASN A 131 -10.33 -14.32 -13.79
N LEU A 132 -11.32 -13.45 -13.96
CA LEU A 132 -11.77 -12.52 -12.93
C LEU A 132 -12.14 -13.21 -11.60
N SER A 133 -12.89 -14.31 -11.68
CA SER A 133 -13.34 -15.04 -10.47
C SER A 133 -12.16 -15.70 -9.74
N ASP A 134 -11.23 -16.29 -10.48
CA ASP A 134 -10.05 -16.93 -9.92
C ASP A 134 -9.09 -15.89 -9.32
N PHE A 135 -8.95 -14.75 -9.97
CA PHE A 135 -8.13 -13.64 -9.51
C PHE A 135 -8.66 -13.04 -8.19
N ILE A 136 -9.97 -12.76 -8.12
CA ILE A 136 -10.61 -12.28 -6.88
C ILE A 136 -10.41 -13.30 -5.77
N ARG A 137 -10.66 -14.59 -6.03
CA ARG A 137 -10.48 -15.65 -5.04
C ARG A 137 -9.03 -15.76 -4.56
N CYS A 138 -8.07 -15.60 -5.44
CA CYS A 138 -6.64 -15.57 -5.10
C CYS A 138 -6.34 -14.44 -4.12
N ILE A 139 -6.77 -13.21 -4.41
CA ILE A 139 -6.59 -12.05 -3.54
C ILE A 139 -7.30 -12.24 -2.19
N GLU A 140 -8.56 -12.66 -2.19
CA GLU A 140 -9.33 -12.90 -0.96
C GLU A 140 -8.67 -13.95 -0.06
N THR A 141 -8.19 -15.04 -0.66
CA THR A 141 -7.49 -16.11 0.07
C THR A 141 -6.18 -15.59 0.66
N ALA A 142 -5.38 -14.90 -0.12
CA ALA A 142 -4.09 -14.38 0.32
C ALA A 142 -4.23 -13.33 1.44
N LEU A 143 -5.20 -12.44 1.32
CA LEU A 143 -5.47 -11.41 2.33
C LEU A 143 -6.25 -11.93 3.55
N GLY A 144 -6.92 -13.07 3.44
CA GLY A 144 -7.87 -13.55 4.45
C GLY A 144 -9.04 -12.57 4.66
N ALA A 145 -9.52 -11.94 3.60
CA ALA A 145 -10.55 -10.91 3.63
C ALA A 145 -11.34 -10.88 2.33
N ARG A 146 -12.61 -10.45 2.40
CA ARG A 146 -13.42 -10.24 1.20
C ARG A 146 -12.96 -9.00 0.44
N LEU A 147 -12.87 -9.11 -0.88
CA LEU A 147 -12.55 -8.00 -1.75
C LEU A 147 -13.82 -7.17 -2.06
N VAL A 148 -13.72 -5.86 -1.88
CA VAL A 148 -14.68 -4.87 -2.35
C VAL A 148 -14.01 -4.05 -3.44
N VAL A 149 -14.59 -4.04 -4.64
CA VAL A 149 -14.04 -3.33 -5.78
C VAL A 149 -14.82 -2.05 -6.00
N LEU A 150 -14.13 -0.91 -5.97
CA LEU A 150 -14.66 0.39 -6.31
C LEU A 150 -14.40 0.66 -7.80
N PRO A 151 -15.29 1.36 -8.50
CA PRO A 151 -15.01 1.81 -9.85
C PRO A 151 -13.80 2.76 -9.84
N TRP A 152 -12.89 2.56 -10.80
CA TRP A 152 -11.79 3.47 -11.05
C TRP A 152 -12.17 4.46 -12.15
N ASP A 153 -11.87 5.73 -11.93
CA ASP A 153 -11.95 6.76 -12.96
C ASP A 153 -10.64 6.76 -13.76
N SER A 154 -10.72 6.39 -15.03
CA SER A 154 -9.56 6.32 -15.92
C SER A 154 -8.89 7.68 -16.23
N ASN A 155 -9.51 8.81 -15.83
CA ASN A 155 -8.88 10.13 -15.86
C ASN A 155 -7.95 10.37 -14.67
N GLU A 156 -8.02 9.53 -13.64
CA GLU A 156 -7.14 9.55 -12.49
C GLU A 156 -6.00 8.52 -12.71
N GLU A 157 -4.77 8.94 -12.45
CA GLU A 157 -3.57 8.20 -12.88
C GLU A 157 -3.27 6.98 -12.01
N PHE A 158 -3.40 7.11 -10.68
CA PHE A 158 -2.88 6.12 -9.74
C PHE A 158 -3.86 5.00 -9.43
N GLY A 159 -5.15 5.29 -9.42
CA GLY A 159 -6.19 4.33 -9.07
C GLY A 159 -6.18 3.92 -7.59
N HIS A 160 -5.69 4.78 -6.71
CA HIS A 160 -5.54 4.48 -5.29
C HIS A 160 -6.85 4.56 -4.52
N SER A 161 -7.23 3.49 -3.85
CA SER A 161 -8.42 3.46 -2.97
C SER A 161 -8.23 4.24 -1.67
N ASP A 162 -7.00 4.42 -1.18
CA ASP A 162 -6.70 5.18 0.03
C ASP A 162 -6.86 6.70 -0.15
N GLY A 163 -6.85 7.19 -1.38
CA GLY A 163 -7.27 8.55 -1.74
C GLY A 163 -8.78 8.76 -1.69
N ILE A 164 -9.57 7.68 -1.75
CA ILE A 164 -11.04 7.72 -1.83
C ILE A 164 -11.67 7.42 -0.46
N CYS A 165 -11.13 6.44 0.27
CA CYS A 165 -11.70 6.00 1.55
C CYS A 165 -10.62 5.65 2.57
N ARG A 166 -10.98 5.73 3.86
CA ARG A 166 -10.08 5.36 4.98
C ARG A 166 -10.84 4.63 6.07
N ASN A 167 -10.15 3.70 6.73
CA ASN A 167 -10.66 3.07 7.94
C ASN A 167 -10.29 3.92 9.16
N THR A 168 -11.27 4.57 9.77
CA THR A 168 -11.10 5.36 10.98
C THR A 168 -11.98 4.82 12.09
N GLN A 169 -11.38 4.47 13.25
CA GLN A 169 -12.10 3.97 14.43
C GLN A 169 -13.05 2.78 14.15
N GLY A 170 -12.64 1.89 13.22
CA GLY A 170 -13.46 0.73 12.84
C GLY A 170 -14.61 1.04 11.86
N ALA A 171 -14.76 2.29 11.45
CA ALA A 171 -15.72 2.71 10.42
C ALA A 171 -15.01 3.11 9.14
N LEU A 172 -15.54 2.70 8.01
CA LEU A 172 -15.09 3.15 6.70
C LEU A 172 -15.63 4.58 6.48
N ARG A 173 -14.74 5.52 6.23
CA ARG A 173 -15.10 6.88 5.86
C ARG A 173 -14.71 7.14 4.41
N TRP A 174 -15.63 7.69 3.65
CA TRP A 174 -15.40 8.15 2.29
C TRP A 174 -14.84 9.57 2.34
N TRP A 175 -13.75 9.78 1.64
CA TRP A 175 -13.24 11.12 1.39
C TRP A 175 -13.84 11.60 0.07
N MET A 176 -14.83 12.48 0.17
CA MET A 176 -15.27 13.25 -1.00
C MET A 176 -14.46 14.56 -0.97
N PRO A 177 -13.64 14.85 -2.00
CA PRO A 177 -13.12 16.20 -2.13
C PRO A 177 -14.32 17.14 -2.20
N ALA A 178 -14.30 18.21 -1.41
CA ALA A 178 -15.30 19.26 -1.56
C ALA A 178 -15.26 19.68 -3.03
N THR A 179 -16.38 19.52 -3.72
CA THR A 179 -16.54 20.01 -5.09
C THR A 179 -16.13 21.47 -5.12
N LEU A 180 -15.08 21.74 -5.90
CA LEU A 180 -14.66 23.08 -6.26
C LEU A 180 -15.78 23.81 -7.03
#